data_8fd0ddcba16b88eccfae64f08646fcb3
#
_entry.id   8fd0ddcba16b88eccfae64f08646fcb3
#
_cell.length_a   1.000
_cell.length_b   1.000
_cell.length_c   1.000
_cell.angle_alpha   90.00
_cell.angle_beta   90.00
_cell.angle_gamma   90.00
#
_symmetry.space_group_name_H-M   'P 1'
#
loop_
_entity.id
_entity.type
_entity.pdbx_description
1 polymer ?
#
loop_
_entity_poly.entity_id
_entity_poly.type
_entity_poly.pdbx_seq_one_letter_code
_entity_poly.pdbx_strand_id
1 'polypeptide(L)'
;MAVMAATTLLALLSACGGGPVKRVSQPAASIQQLTVRTDGSWSVDLRLDNYSSVGMRFDATALAVTVGGESAGTLAGNPALSIGPESADVATLTLMPTSAAKIAVADALSGRRSLAYTLDGTITASPEDGKPRTFDVAHDSTLNPAPGLPGVLR
;
A
#
# COMPACT_ATOMS: atom_id res chain seq x y z
N MET A 1 -20.60 67.68 33.54
CA MET A 1 -20.53 67.66 32.06
C MET A 1 -19.45 66.78 31.63
N ALA A 2 -19.81 65.93 30.76
CA ALA A 2 -19.10 65.20 29.75
C ALA A 2 -18.91 63.76 30.04
N VAL A 3 -19.64 62.91 29.54
CA VAL A 3 -19.94 62.36 28.20
C VAL A 3 -18.75 61.64 27.56
N MET A 4 -18.93 60.34 27.50
CA MET A 4 -18.58 59.39 26.42
C MET A 4 -17.11 59.22 26.02
N ALA A 5 -16.62 58.04 26.36
CA ALA A 5 -15.82 57.27 25.42
C ALA A 5 -15.92 55.76 25.76
N ALA A 6 -17.10 55.23 25.56
CA ALA A 6 -17.29 53.80 25.44
C ALA A 6 -17.44 53.51 23.94
N THR A 7 -16.38 53.16 23.27
CA THR A 7 -16.51 52.64 21.90
C THR A 7 -15.31 51.79 21.56
N THR A 8 -15.64 50.59 21.17
CA THR A 8 -14.94 49.77 20.17
C THR A 8 -13.72 49.01 20.63
N LEU A 9 -13.98 47.96 21.40
CA LEU A 9 -13.10 46.78 21.46
C LEU A 9 -13.88 45.56 21.00
N LEU A 10 -14.30 45.58 19.76
CA LEU A 10 -15.05 44.48 19.18
C LEU A 10 -14.69 44.37 17.71
N ALA A 11 -13.55 43.79 17.38
CA ALA A 11 -13.25 43.29 16.03
C ALA A 11 -11.85 42.68 15.92
N LEU A 12 -11.53 41.62 16.67
CA LEU A 12 -10.37 40.79 16.38
C LEU A 12 -10.64 39.32 16.65
N LEU A 13 -11.85 38.85 16.31
CA LEU A 13 -12.16 37.42 16.19
C LEU A 13 -12.39 37.10 14.73
N SER A 14 -11.42 37.32 13.90
CA SER A 14 -11.50 36.87 12.51
C SER A 14 -10.32 35.98 12.20
N ALA A 15 -10.70 34.82 11.75
CA ALA A 15 -9.90 33.92 10.93
C ALA A 15 -8.92 33.00 11.63
N CYS A 16 -9.40 31.99 12.35
CA CYS A 16 -8.87 30.65 12.21
C CYS A 16 -9.60 29.95 11.06
N GLY A 17 -9.47 30.49 9.88
CA GLY A 17 -9.91 29.87 8.63
C GLY A 17 -8.80 29.05 8.01
N GLY A 18 -8.17 28.14 8.76
CA GLY A 18 -7.32 27.13 8.20
C GLY A 18 -8.22 26.02 7.63
N GLY A 19 -8.44 25.99 6.31
CA GLY A 19 -9.06 24.83 5.66
C GLY A 19 -8.24 23.58 5.94
N PRO A 20 -8.83 22.35 5.73
CA PRO A 20 -8.13 21.11 5.98
C PRO A 20 -6.82 21.08 5.19
N VAL A 21 -5.70 20.89 5.90
CA VAL A 21 -4.37 20.81 5.27
C VAL A 21 -4.31 19.56 4.44
N LYS A 22 -4.20 19.71 3.12
CA LYS A 22 -4.00 18.59 2.19
C LYS A 22 -2.57 18.06 2.37
N ARG A 23 -2.44 16.90 2.96
CA ARG A 23 -1.16 16.20 3.15
C ARG A 23 -1.10 14.98 2.24
N VAL A 24 -0.05 14.92 1.43
CA VAL A 24 0.29 13.72 0.64
C VAL A 24 1.43 13.00 1.35
N SER A 25 1.18 11.79 1.79
CA SER A 25 2.12 10.93 2.48
C SER A 25 2.57 9.79 1.57
N GLN A 26 3.75 9.23 1.86
CA GLN A 26 4.22 8.03 1.20
C GLN A 26 3.24 6.87 1.47
N PRO A 27 2.78 6.16 0.43
CA PRO A 27 1.95 4.98 0.61
C PRO A 27 2.76 3.80 1.09
N ALA A 28 2.08 2.77 1.59
CA ALA A 28 2.69 1.49 1.88
C ALA A 28 2.04 0.38 1.06
N ALA A 29 2.79 -0.71 0.91
CA ALA A 29 2.31 -1.93 0.28
C ALA A 29 2.73 -3.15 1.09
N SER A 30 1.84 -4.13 1.18
CA SER A 30 2.12 -5.42 1.82
C SER A 30 1.38 -6.54 1.10
N ILE A 31 1.89 -7.76 1.18
CA ILE A 31 1.20 -8.93 0.66
C ILE A 31 0.17 -9.38 1.68
N GLN A 32 -1.11 -9.30 1.33
CA GLN A 32 -2.20 -9.80 2.15
C GLN A 32 -2.42 -11.29 1.94
N GLN A 33 -2.26 -11.77 0.71
CA GLN A 33 -2.38 -13.17 0.35
C GLN A 33 -1.55 -13.49 -0.88
N LEU A 34 -0.94 -14.65 -0.89
CA LEU A 34 -0.28 -15.25 -2.04
C LEU A 34 -0.93 -16.61 -2.30
N THR A 35 -1.44 -16.80 -3.52
CA THR A 35 -2.06 -18.03 -3.95
C THR A 35 -1.28 -18.64 -5.10
N VAL A 36 -0.80 -19.86 -4.94
CA VAL A 36 -0.15 -20.64 -5.99
C VAL A 36 -1.20 -21.20 -6.91
N ARG A 37 -1.11 -20.88 -8.20
CA ARG A 37 -2.03 -21.37 -9.23
C ARG A 37 -1.53 -22.68 -9.86
N THR A 38 -2.41 -23.40 -10.51
CA THR A 38 -2.11 -24.69 -11.17
C THR A 38 -1.12 -24.56 -12.33
N ASP A 39 -1.06 -23.38 -12.98
CA ASP A 39 -0.10 -23.07 -14.04
C ASP A 39 1.29 -22.66 -13.53
N GLY A 40 1.46 -22.63 -12.21
CA GLY A 40 2.71 -22.24 -11.55
C GLY A 40 2.88 -20.72 -11.38
N SER A 41 1.94 -19.90 -11.84
CA SER A 41 1.90 -18.48 -11.51
C SER A 41 1.38 -18.25 -10.10
N TRP A 42 1.64 -17.08 -9.57
CA TRP A 42 1.10 -16.64 -8.29
C TRP A 42 0.08 -15.53 -8.48
N SER A 43 -1.06 -15.65 -7.80
CA SER A 43 -1.97 -14.56 -7.57
C SER A 43 -1.59 -13.89 -6.27
N VAL A 44 -1.27 -12.62 -6.32
CA VAL A 44 -0.85 -11.84 -5.15
C VAL A 44 -1.88 -10.76 -4.88
N ASP A 45 -2.51 -10.84 -3.72
CA ASP A 45 -3.37 -9.79 -3.21
C ASP A 45 -2.47 -8.79 -2.47
N LEU A 46 -2.21 -7.67 -3.15
CA LEU A 46 -1.39 -6.58 -2.65
C LEU A 46 -2.28 -5.57 -1.94
N ARG A 47 -2.09 -5.42 -0.64
CA ARG A 47 -2.72 -4.36 0.14
C ARG A 47 -1.95 -3.07 -0.07
N LEU A 48 -2.67 -2.02 -0.44
CA LEU A 48 -2.17 -0.67 -0.63
C LEU A 48 -2.78 0.24 0.42
N ASP A 49 -1.95 0.91 1.20
CA ASP A 49 -2.38 1.83 2.26
C ASP A 49 -2.12 3.28 1.83
N ASN A 50 -3.18 4.08 1.83
CA ASN A 50 -3.12 5.51 1.61
C ASN A 50 -3.09 6.24 2.95
N TYR A 51 -1.93 6.74 3.36
CA TYR A 51 -1.75 7.54 4.59
C TYR A 51 -1.94 9.04 4.37
N SER A 52 -2.33 9.43 3.17
CA SER A 52 -2.60 10.84 2.84
C SER A 52 -3.95 11.29 3.41
N SER A 53 -4.08 12.57 3.69
CA SER A 53 -5.36 13.18 4.08
C SER A 53 -6.28 13.45 2.88
N VAL A 54 -5.89 13.02 1.69
CA VAL A 54 -6.64 13.13 0.44
C VAL A 54 -6.74 11.77 -0.22
N GLY A 55 -7.75 11.57 -1.06
CA GLY A 55 -7.85 10.38 -1.90
C GLY A 55 -6.65 10.28 -2.86
N MET A 56 -6.20 9.06 -3.10
CA MET A 56 -5.09 8.73 -4.00
C MET A 56 -5.54 7.69 -5.01
N ARG A 57 -5.21 7.91 -6.27
CA ARG A 57 -5.35 6.89 -7.32
C ARG A 57 -4.00 6.20 -7.50
N PHE A 58 -3.98 4.91 -7.33
CA PHE A 58 -2.80 4.05 -7.52
C PHE A 58 -2.77 3.59 -8.98
N ASP A 59 -1.82 4.13 -9.74
CA ASP A 59 -1.77 3.96 -11.20
C ASP A 59 -0.85 2.81 -11.63
N ALA A 60 0.29 2.64 -10.96
CA ALA A 60 1.26 1.61 -11.29
C ALA A 60 2.03 1.12 -10.07
N THR A 61 2.42 -0.14 -10.11
CA THR A 61 3.35 -0.77 -9.16
C THR A 61 4.47 -1.46 -9.90
N ALA A 62 5.67 -1.42 -9.33
CA ALA A 62 6.83 -2.18 -9.78
C ALA A 62 7.64 -2.55 -8.53
N LEU A 63 7.31 -3.68 -7.91
CA LEU A 63 7.85 -4.13 -6.63
C LEU A 63 8.63 -5.43 -6.83
N ALA A 64 9.93 -5.42 -6.61
CA ALA A 64 10.72 -6.63 -6.52
C ALA A 64 10.27 -7.45 -5.31
N VAL A 65 9.96 -8.71 -5.52
CA VAL A 65 9.49 -9.65 -4.51
C VAL A 65 10.58 -10.65 -4.20
N THR A 66 10.92 -10.79 -2.93
CA THR A 66 11.80 -11.85 -2.42
C THR A 66 11.02 -12.69 -1.43
N VAL A 67 11.13 -14.00 -1.51
CA VAL A 67 10.49 -14.96 -0.59
C VAL A 67 11.51 -15.97 -0.09
N GLY A 68 11.60 -16.14 1.22
CA GLY A 68 12.57 -17.07 1.82
C GLY A 68 14.03 -16.79 1.40
N GLY A 69 14.37 -15.55 1.12
CA GLY A 69 15.68 -15.14 0.62
C GLY A 69 15.88 -15.31 -0.89
N GLU A 70 14.91 -15.84 -1.62
CA GLU A 70 14.97 -16.08 -3.06
C GLU A 70 14.21 -15.02 -3.84
N SER A 71 14.83 -14.44 -4.87
CA SER A 71 14.14 -13.49 -5.76
C SER A 71 13.02 -14.19 -6.51
N ALA A 72 11.80 -13.68 -6.36
CA ALA A 72 10.64 -14.21 -7.08
C ALA A 72 10.38 -13.51 -8.43
N GLY A 73 10.85 -12.28 -8.56
CA GLY A 73 10.61 -11.43 -9.72
C GLY A 73 10.00 -10.09 -9.31
N THR A 74 9.47 -9.37 -10.29
CA THR A 74 8.85 -8.06 -10.08
C THR A 74 7.34 -8.17 -10.19
N LEU A 75 6.65 -7.75 -9.14
CA LEU A 75 5.21 -7.60 -9.11
C LEU A 75 4.86 -6.25 -9.77
N ALA A 76 4.66 -6.30 -11.06
CA ALA A 76 4.35 -5.14 -11.88
C ALA A 76 2.89 -5.16 -12.32
N GLY A 77 2.24 -4.01 -12.31
CA GLY A 77 0.87 -3.89 -12.78
C GLY A 77 0.32 -2.48 -12.64
N ASN A 78 -0.88 -2.33 -13.16
CA ASN A 78 -1.65 -1.09 -13.09
C ASN A 78 -2.92 -1.35 -12.26
N PRO A 79 -2.87 -1.16 -10.94
CA PRO A 79 -4.03 -1.40 -10.08
C PRO A 79 -5.24 -0.56 -10.49
N ALA A 80 -5.01 0.66 -10.99
CA ALA A 80 -6.04 1.63 -11.37
C ALA A 80 -7.08 1.83 -10.26
N LEU A 81 -6.64 1.84 -9.01
CA LEU A 81 -7.45 1.77 -7.81
C LEU A 81 -7.44 3.11 -7.10
N SER A 82 -8.64 3.65 -6.82
CA SER A 82 -8.78 4.88 -6.03
C SER A 82 -9.06 4.53 -4.58
N ILE A 83 -8.17 4.98 -3.69
CA ILE A 83 -8.24 4.72 -2.25
C ILE A 83 -8.48 6.04 -1.52
N GLY A 84 -9.52 6.10 -0.71
CA GLY A 84 -9.89 7.28 0.07
C GLY A 84 -8.80 7.71 1.06
N PRO A 85 -8.97 8.90 1.69
CA PRO A 85 -8.04 9.38 2.71
C PRO A 85 -7.90 8.38 3.85
N GLU A 86 -6.67 8.18 4.32
CA GLU A 86 -6.35 7.35 5.50
C GLU A 86 -7.04 5.97 5.46
N SER A 87 -7.08 5.36 4.26
CA SER A 87 -7.75 4.10 3.98
C SER A 87 -6.82 3.14 3.26
N ALA A 88 -7.25 1.90 3.11
CA ALA A 88 -6.54 0.88 2.36
C ALA A 88 -7.51 0.09 1.48
N ASP A 89 -6.97 -0.47 0.40
CA ASP A 89 -7.68 -1.40 -0.46
C ASP A 89 -6.70 -2.44 -1.03
N VAL A 90 -7.21 -3.44 -1.72
CA VAL A 90 -6.44 -4.59 -2.21
C VAL A 90 -6.51 -4.67 -3.72
N ALA A 91 -5.34 -4.78 -4.34
CA ALA A 91 -5.20 -5.06 -5.75
C ALA A 91 -4.69 -6.48 -5.96
N THR A 92 -5.35 -7.25 -6.81
CA THR A 92 -4.87 -8.59 -7.18
C THR A 92 -3.99 -8.50 -8.42
N LEU A 93 -2.74 -8.92 -8.29
CA LEU A 93 -1.74 -8.93 -9.35
C LEU A 93 -1.22 -10.35 -9.58
N THR A 94 -0.74 -10.62 -10.79
CA THR A 94 -0.14 -11.91 -11.15
C THR A 94 1.37 -11.78 -11.23
N LEU A 95 2.07 -12.76 -10.66
CA LEU A 95 3.51 -12.89 -10.75
C LEU A 95 3.87 -14.26 -11.33
N MET A 96 4.81 -14.29 -12.29
CA MET A 96 5.48 -15.51 -12.71
C MET A 96 6.78 -15.66 -11.93
N PRO A 97 6.80 -16.52 -10.90
CA PRO A 97 7.95 -16.60 -10.02
C PRO A 97 9.11 -17.39 -10.64
N THR A 98 10.32 -17.14 -10.15
CA THR A 98 11.50 -17.95 -10.44
C THR A 98 11.35 -19.37 -9.89
N SER A 99 12.11 -20.31 -10.41
CA SER A 99 12.11 -21.70 -9.90
C SER A 99 12.55 -21.77 -8.44
N ALA A 100 13.55 -21.00 -8.03
CA ALA A 100 14.01 -20.94 -6.65
C ALA A 100 12.92 -20.45 -5.69
N ALA A 101 12.20 -19.40 -6.08
CA ALA A 101 11.08 -18.87 -5.28
C ALA A 101 9.91 -19.89 -5.20
N LYS A 102 9.62 -20.63 -6.28
CA LYS A 102 8.62 -21.71 -6.26
C LYS A 102 8.97 -22.79 -5.25
N ILE A 103 10.24 -23.18 -5.18
CA ILE A 103 10.72 -24.18 -4.20
C ILE A 103 10.55 -23.62 -2.79
N ALA A 104 10.95 -22.38 -2.52
CA ALA A 104 10.82 -21.77 -1.20
C ALA A 104 9.35 -21.74 -0.71
N VAL A 105 8.42 -21.39 -1.59
CA VAL A 105 6.98 -21.41 -1.29
C VAL A 105 6.48 -22.83 -1.07
N ALA A 106 6.86 -23.78 -1.92
CA ALA A 106 6.44 -25.18 -1.77
C ALA A 106 6.94 -25.80 -0.45
N ASP A 107 8.16 -25.51 -0.06
CA ASP A 107 8.75 -25.95 1.22
C ASP A 107 8.02 -25.35 2.42
N ALA A 108 7.67 -24.08 2.37
CA ALA A 108 6.90 -23.42 3.43
C ALA A 108 5.49 -24.02 3.55
N LEU A 109 4.82 -24.28 2.43
CA LEU A 109 3.49 -24.87 2.39
C LEU A 109 3.51 -26.31 2.91
N SER A 110 4.43 -27.16 2.44
CA SER A 110 4.52 -28.57 2.85
C SER A 110 4.96 -28.71 4.30
N GLY A 111 5.88 -27.87 4.76
CA GLY A 111 6.38 -27.86 6.13
C GLY A 111 5.50 -27.08 7.11
N ARG A 112 4.44 -26.43 6.65
CA ARG A 112 3.57 -25.55 7.46
C ARG A 112 4.38 -24.49 8.22
N ARG A 113 5.36 -23.91 7.53
CA ARG A 113 6.28 -22.91 8.11
C ARG A 113 5.97 -21.53 7.62
N SER A 114 6.25 -20.53 8.45
CA SER A 114 6.26 -19.13 8.04
C SER A 114 7.29 -18.89 6.94
N LEU A 115 6.94 -18.05 5.99
CA LEU A 115 7.77 -17.66 4.87
C LEU A 115 8.05 -16.15 4.95
N ALA A 116 9.30 -15.76 5.16
CA ALA A 116 9.69 -14.37 5.10
C ALA A 116 9.60 -13.83 3.68
N TYR A 117 9.15 -12.60 3.52
CA TYR A 117 9.15 -11.91 2.24
C TYR A 117 9.58 -10.46 2.35
N THR A 118 10.07 -9.92 1.25
CA THR A 118 10.34 -8.49 1.11
C THR A 118 9.70 -7.95 -0.17
N LEU A 119 9.27 -6.71 -0.11
CA LEU A 119 8.87 -5.89 -1.25
C LEU A 119 9.81 -4.70 -1.32
N ASP A 120 10.37 -4.42 -2.49
CA ASP A 120 11.25 -3.27 -2.71
C ASP A 120 11.03 -2.73 -4.13
N GLY A 121 10.75 -1.45 -4.25
CA GLY A 121 10.52 -0.84 -5.54
C GLY A 121 9.71 0.43 -5.49
N THR A 122 8.82 0.61 -6.45
CA THR A 122 8.09 1.87 -6.61
C THR A 122 6.58 1.68 -6.79
N ILE A 123 5.86 2.68 -6.30
CA ILE A 123 4.42 2.86 -6.57
C ILE A 123 4.23 4.24 -7.17
N THR A 124 3.51 4.32 -8.29
CA THR A 124 3.06 5.59 -8.86
C THR A 124 1.62 5.82 -8.46
N ALA A 125 1.35 6.93 -7.81
CA ALA A 125 0.03 7.32 -7.37
C ALA A 125 -0.21 8.81 -7.58
N SER A 126 -1.47 9.17 -7.83
CA SER A 126 -1.91 10.53 -8.09
C SER A 126 -2.87 10.99 -7.00
N PRO A 127 -2.63 12.10 -6.31
CA PRO A 127 -3.64 12.74 -5.48
C PRO A 127 -4.85 13.15 -6.32
N GLU A 128 -6.07 13.17 -5.74
CA GLU A 128 -7.31 13.51 -6.45
C GLU A 128 -7.21 14.79 -7.29
N ASP A 129 -6.57 15.84 -6.77
CA ASP A 129 -6.41 17.12 -7.46
C ASP A 129 -4.93 17.38 -7.79
N GLY A 130 -4.12 16.36 -7.99
CA GLY A 130 -2.69 16.51 -8.15
C GLY A 130 -2.09 15.71 -9.31
N LYS A 131 -0.80 15.93 -9.52
CA LYS A 131 -0.04 15.22 -10.54
C LYS A 131 0.44 13.86 -10.01
N PRO A 132 0.65 12.87 -10.89
CA PRO A 132 1.27 11.60 -10.52
C PRO A 132 2.61 11.81 -9.82
N ARG A 133 2.85 11.01 -8.80
CA ARG A 133 4.12 10.94 -8.06
C ARG A 133 4.55 9.50 -7.97
N THR A 134 5.85 9.27 -8.04
CA THR A 134 6.46 7.96 -7.80
C THR A 134 7.05 7.95 -6.40
N PHE A 135 6.70 6.92 -5.64
CA PHE A 135 7.14 6.72 -4.26
C PHE A 135 7.98 5.45 -4.19
N ASP A 136 9.12 5.53 -3.50
CA ASP A 136 9.88 4.35 -3.15
C ASP A 136 9.19 3.62 -1.99
N VAL A 137 9.08 2.31 -2.10
CA VAL A 137 8.44 1.46 -1.10
C VAL A 137 9.36 0.30 -0.77
N ALA A 138 9.58 0.10 0.52
CA ALA A 138 10.28 -1.06 1.06
C ALA A 138 9.46 -1.63 2.22
N HIS A 139 9.24 -2.94 2.21
CA HIS A 139 8.48 -3.63 3.25
C HIS A 139 9.00 -5.04 3.44
N ASP A 140 9.14 -5.48 4.67
CA ASP A 140 9.47 -6.85 5.03
C ASP A 140 8.48 -7.40 6.05
N SER A 141 8.08 -8.66 5.88
CA SER A 141 7.15 -9.34 6.76
C SER A 141 7.21 -10.86 6.54
N THR A 142 6.23 -11.56 7.06
CA THR A 142 6.07 -13.01 6.90
C THR A 142 4.68 -13.36 6.44
N LEU A 143 4.59 -14.45 5.66
CA LEU A 143 3.35 -15.11 5.30
C LEU A 143 3.30 -16.48 5.97
N ASN A 144 2.11 -16.91 6.33
CA ASN A 144 1.87 -18.22 6.93
C ASN A 144 0.93 -19.04 6.06
N PRO A 145 1.14 -20.35 5.95
CA PRO A 145 0.18 -21.24 5.28
C PRO A 145 -1.21 -21.08 5.89
N ALA A 146 -2.21 -20.81 5.04
CA ALA A 146 -3.58 -20.64 5.49
C ALA A 146 -4.22 -22.00 5.79
N PRO A 147 -4.67 -22.27 7.03
CA PRO A 147 -5.29 -23.53 7.37
C PRO A 147 -6.53 -23.83 6.50
N GLY A 148 -6.60 -25.04 5.94
CA GLY A 148 -7.72 -25.46 5.11
C GLY A 148 -7.76 -24.88 3.69
N LEU A 149 -6.76 -24.09 3.29
CA LEU A 149 -6.64 -23.50 1.96
C LEU A 149 -5.33 -23.96 1.30
N PRO A 150 -5.33 -25.06 0.55
CA PRO A 150 -4.11 -25.55 -0.13
C PRO A 150 -3.53 -24.50 -1.09
N GLY A 151 -2.22 -24.31 -1.05
CA GLY A 151 -1.53 -23.37 -1.92
C GLY A 151 -1.71 -21.89 -1.57
N VAL A 152 -2.22 -21.58 -0.39
CA VAL A 152 -2.47 -20.20 0.07
C VAL A 152 -1.59 -19.86 1.27
N LEU A 153 -0.95 -18.71 1.19
CA LEU A 153 -0.18 -18.07 2.26
C LEU A 153 -0.79 -16.70 2.59
N ARG A 154 -0.88 -16.36 3.88
CA ARG A 154 -1.38 -15.06 4.38
C ARG A 154 -0.47 -14.47 5.44
#